data_e8464a347073b0f9472137d79d3fd5fe
#
_entry.id   e8464a347073b0f9472137d79d3fd5fe
#
_cell.length_a   1.000
_cell.length_b   1.000
_cell.length_c   1.000
_cell.angle_alpha   90.00
_cell.angle_beta   90.00
_cell.angle_gamma   90.00
#
_symmetry.space_group_name_H-M   'P 1'
#
loop_
_entity.id
_entity.type
_entity.pdbx_description
1 polymer ?
#
loop_
_entity_poly.entity_id
_entity_poly.type
_entity_poly.pdbx_seq_one_letter_code
_entity_poly.pdbx_strand_id
1 'polypeptide(L)'
;DIHLEKTYQEGKDYLVTDTGIKRVKDGELPFWNTDEYFSKTYNPPVMLMLDPEKADIAFEEQRYIFHSERAEGVRNYLAVSYQTEEKWQGYVPAQDENAKPFVQALQAQKKAKIMFYGDSITVGCNASGTEYGGNCNPYLQPWYRLVSNYLAETFNAEITVENKAVGGWTVKNGQDVFDERILPHCKDTDLLVLAFGMNDTHTPEENYMQSIQEMMDK
;
A
#
# COMPACT_ATOMS: atom_id res chain seq x y z
N ASP A 1 9.67 -10.98 13.52
CA ASP A 1 9.90 -9.80 12.67
C ASP A 1 8.96 -9.80 11.47
N ILE A 2 8.99 -8.75 10.68
CA ILE A 2 8.15 -8.62 9.48
C ILE A 2 8.53 -9.63 8.37
N HIS A 3 9.75 -10.11 8.38
CA HIS A 3 10.25 -11.08 7.40
C HIS A 3 9.97 -12.53 7.79
N LEU A 4 9.34 -12.75 8.94
CA LEU A 4 9.00 -14.08 9.51
C LEU A 4 10.23 -14.98 9.74
N GLU A 5 11.41 -14.40 9.88
CA GLU A 5 12.68 -15.11 10.10
C GLU A 5 12.99 -15.28 11.59
N LYS A 6 12.44 -14.36 12.43
CA LYS A 6 12.65 -14.36 13.87
C LYS A 6 11.33 -14.27 14.62
N THR A 7 11.12 -15.20 15.53
CA THR A 7 9.98 -15.19 16.46
C THR A 7 10.41 -14.68 17.83
N TYR A 8 9.62 -13.76 18.38
CA TYR A 8 9.82 -13.18 19.71
C TYR A 8 8.96 -13.89 20.75
N GLN A 9 9.43 -13.92 22.01
CA GLN A 9 8.81 -14.69 23.07
C GLN A 9 8.20 -13.75 24.12
N GLU A 10 6.95 -14.05 24.51
CA GLU A 10 6.30 -13.39 25.62
C GLU A 10 7.06 -13.64 26.93
N GLY A 11 7.13 -12.62 27.78
CA GLY A 11 7.90 -12.64 29.03
C GLY A 11 9.40 -12.36 28.88
N LYS A 12 9.97 -12.62 27.70
CA LYS A 12 11.39 -12.36 27.39
C LYS A 12 11.55 -11.10 26.54
N ASP A 13 10.86 -11.02 25.44
CA ASP A 13 11.02 -9.96 24.44
C ASP A 13 9.91 -8.92 24.53
N TYR A 14 8.71 -9.35 24.89
CA TYR A 14 7.52 -8.51 25.05
C TYR A 14 6.59 -9.03 26.16
N LEU A 15 5.66 -8.18 26.56
CA LEU A 15 4.53 -8.50 27.42
C LEU A 15 3.25 -8.12 26.71
N VAL A 16 2.22 -8.97 26.81
CA VAL A 16 0.86 -8.61 26.42
C VAL A 16 0.22 -7.82 27.56
N THR A 17 -0.44 -6.73 27.25
CA THR A 17 -1.16 -5.86 28.19
C THR A 17 -2.57 -5.61 27.69
N ASP A 18 -3.43 -5.05 28.52
CA ASP A 18 -4.82 -4.70 28.15
C ASP A 18 -4.89 -3.69 26.98
N THR A 19 -3.81 -2.96 26.72
CA THR A 19 -3.76 -1.93 25.68
C THR A 19 -2.84 -2.29 24.49
N GLY A 20 -2.25 -3.48 24.49
CA GLY A 20 -1.38 -3.92 23.40
C GLY A 20 -0.12 -4.66 23.85
N ILE A 21 0.96 -4.52 23.08
CA ILE A 21 2.24 -5.18 23.31
C ILE A 21 3.25 -4.18 23.84
N LYS A 22 3.88 -4.52 24.98
CA LYS A 22 4.94 -3.74 25.59
C LYS A 22 6.29 -4.44 25.44
N ARG A 23 7.29 -3.73 24.90
CA ARG A 23 8.65 -4.24 24.79
C ARG A 23 9.28 -4.45 26.19
N VAL A 24 9.97 -5.56 26.38
CA VAL A 24 10.84 -5.80 27.55
C VAL A 24 12.18 -5.10 27.32
N LYS A 25 12.71 -4.42 28.36
CA LYS A 25 13.88 -3.55 28.25
C LYS A 25 15.11 -4.23 27.62
N ASP A 26 15.39 -5.46 28.05
CA ASP A 26 16.55 -6.23 27.58
C ASP A 26 16.16 -7.32 26.55
N GLY A 27 14.92 -7.28 26.07
CA GLY A 27 14.42 -8.18 25.03
C GLY A 27 14.85 -7.75 23.63
N GLU A 28 14.76 -8.69 22.71
CA GLU A 28 15.24 -8.53 21.33
C GLU A 28 14.20 -7.92 20.37
N LEU A 29 13.00 -7.54 20.88
CA LEU A 29 11.99 -6.89 20.04
C LEU A 29 12.57 -5.62 19.43
N PRO A 30 12.56 -5.46 18.08
CA PRO A 30 13.14 -4.30 17.44
C PRO A 30 12.37 -3.03 17.79
N PHE A 31 13.06 -1.91 17.78
CA PHE A 31 12.48 -0.61 18.02
C PHE A 31 13.36 0.48 17.39
N TRP A 32 12.78 1.63 17.22
CA TRP A 32 13.51 2.86 16.90
C TRP A 32 13.78 3.61 18.20
N ASN A 33 15.02 3.95 18.48
CA ASN A 33 15.27 4.95 19.51
C ASN A 33 15.03 6.36 18.95
N THR A 34 14.85 7.33 19.84
CA THR A 34 14.51 8.71 19.46
C THR A 34 15.53 9.34 18.54
N ASP A 35 16.83 9.14 18.79
CA ASP A 35 17.89 9.75 18.00
C ASP A 35 18.10 9.07 16.64
N GLU A 36 17.69 7.81 16.48
CA GLU A 36 17.66 7.13 15.19
C GLU A 36 16.47 7.59 14.35
N TYR A 37 15.28 7.66 14.96
CA TYR A 37 14.06 8.04 14.24
C TYR A 37 14.00 9.54 13.95
N PHE A 38 14.45 10.37 14.90
CA PHE A 38 14.55 11.84 14.79
C PHE A 38 16.00 12.28 14.77
N SER A 39 16.70 11.95 13.70
CA SER A 39 18.14 12.23 13.59
C SER A 39 18.44 13.73 13.53
N LYS A 40 19.56 14.14 14.14
CA LYS A 40 20.12 15.50 14.02
C LYS A 40 20.83 15.70 12.67
N THR A 41 21.17 14.62 11.98
CA THR A 41 21.98 14.65 10.76
C THR A 41 21.14 14.15 9.58
N TYR A 42 21.13 14.93 8.50
CA TYR A 42 20.57 14.47 7.24
C TYR A 42 21.45 13.39 6.63
N ASN A 43 20.85 12.21 6.39
CA ASN A 43 21.53 11.07 5.80
C ASN A 43 20.67 10.49 4.65
N PRO A 44 20.83 11.04 3.43
CA PRO A 44 20.06 10.56 2.30
C PRO A 44 20.35 9.08 1.99
N PRO A 45 19.43 8.37 1.33
CA PRO A 45 18.25 8.94 0.64
C PRO A 45 16.96 8.96 1.45
N VAL A 46 16.97 8.62 2.73
CA VAL A 46 15.80 8.18 3.49
C VAL A 46 15.33 9.14 4.58
N MET A 47 15.83 10.37 4.60
CA MET A 47 15.46 11.34 5.63
C MET A 47 14.63 12.49 5.09
N LEU A 48 13.55 12.82 5.81
CA LEU A 48 12.73 14.01 5.58
C LEU A 48 13.01 15.02 6.68
N MET A 49 13.07 16.30 6.32
CA MET A 49 13.17 17.38 7.29
C MET A 49 11.87 17.48 8.10
N LEU A 50 11.97 17.46 9.43
CA LEU A 50 10.84 17.71 10.31
C LEU A 50 10.53 19.21 10.29
N ASP A 51 9.30 19.57 9.93
CA ASP A 51 8.81 20.93 10.03
C ASP A 51 8.46 21.23 11.48
N PRO A 52 9.23 22.09 12.19
CA PRO A 52 9.00 22.34 13.62
C PRO A 52 7.67 23.05 13.90
N GLU A 53 7.07 23.72 12.91
CA GLU A 53 5.78 24.39 13.08
C GLU A 53 4.59 23.42 13.01
N LYS A 54 4.80 22.25 12.40
CA LYS A 54 3.76 21.22 12.19
C LYS A 54 3.99 19.96 13.01
N ALA A 55 5.09 19.87 13.73
CA ALA A 55 5.43 18.69 14.51
C ALA A 55 4.73 18.73 15.87
N ASP A 56 4.08 17.62 16.23
CA ASP A 56 3.53 17.42 17.58
C ASP A 56 4.61 17.26 18.65
N ILE A 57 5.86 17.08 18.24
CA ILE A 57 7.03 16.91 19.12
C ILE A 57 7.94 18.12 18.92
N ALA A 58 8.13 18.90 19.96
CA ALA A 58 9.06 20.03 19.97
C ALA A 58 10.50 19.55 20.23
N PHE A 59 11.42 19.92 19.34
CA PHE A 59 12.85 19.76 19.54
C PHE A 59 13.51 21.13 19.59
N GLU A 60 14.55 21.27 20.41
CA GLU A 60 15.33 22.52 20.52
C GLU A 60 16.14 22.83 19.24
N GLU A 61 16.37 21.84 18.41
CA GLU A 61 17.16 21.92 17.19
C GLU A 61 16.48 21.16 16.03
N GLN A 62 16.87 21.47 14.79
CA GLN A 62 16.39 20.82 13.59
C GLN A 62 16.57 19.31 13.65
N ARG A 63 15.54 18.56 13.28
CA ARG A 63 15.53 17.10 13.19
C ARG A 63 15.07 16.64 11.83
N TYR A 64 15.49 15.42 11.48
CA TYR A 64 15.11 14.72 10.26
C TYR A 64 14.43 13.41 10.65
N ILE A 65 13.25 13.17 10.10
CA ILE A 65 12.50 11.92 10.33
C ILE A 65 13.07 10.83 9.41
N PHE A 66 13.35 9.65 9.98
CA PHE A 66 13.66 8.49 9.16
C PHE A 66 12.43 8.11 8.32
N HIS A 67 12.64 8.08 7.01
CA HIS A 67 11.60 7.67 6.07
C HIS A 67 12.21 6.86 4.92
N SER A 68 11.64 5.70 4.61
CA SER A 68 12.02 4.90 3.47
C SER A 68 10.81 4.11 2.96
N GLU A 69 10.62 4.13 1.65
CA GLU A 69 9.64 3.27 0.93
C GLU A 69 10.27 1.93 0.51
N ARG A 70 11.43 1.57 1.05
CA ARG A 70 12.17 0.34 0.76
C ARG A 70 12.29 -0.54 2.00
N ALA A 71 12.97 -1.66 1.85
CA ALA A 71 13.18 -2.63 2.93
C ALA A 71 13.71 -2.00 4.24
N GLU A 72 14.54 -0.96 4.16
CA GLU A 72 15.05 -0.26 5.36
C GLU A 72 13.93 0.39 6.17
N GLY A 73 12.86 0.86 5.52
CA GLY A 73 11.70 1.47 6.18
C GLY A 73 10.93 0.50 7.07
N VAL A 74 10.93 -0.77 6.72
CA VAL A 74 10.17 -1.82 7.42
C VAL A 74 11.02 -2.69 8.35
N ARG A 75 12.33 -2.44 8.46
CA ARG A 75 13.28 -3.30 9.22
C ARG A 75 12.88 -3.55 10.68
N ASN A 76 12.20 -2.59 11.30
CA ASN A 76 11.73 -2.68 12.68
C ASN A 76 10.24 -3.02 12.80
N TYR A 77 9.58 -3.38 11.70
CA TYR A 77 8.18 -3.78 11.73
C TYR A 77 8.04 -5.22 12.23
N LEU A 78 6.87 -5.48 12.77
CA LEU A 78 6.52 -6.77 13.35
C LEU A 78 5.31 -7.35 12.64
N ALA A 79 5.35 -8.63 12.33
CA ALA A 79 4.16 -9.39 12.01
C ALA A 79 3.55 -9.89 13.33
N VAL A 80 2.31 -9.54 13.59
CA VAL A 80 1.56 -9.97 14.77
C VAL A 80 0.36 -10.78 14.31
N SER A 81 0.29 -12.05 14.75
CA SER A 81 -0.85 -12.91 14.51
C SER A 81 -1.64 -13.07 15.78
N TYR A 82 -2.95 -12.84 15.73
CA TYR A 82 -3.84 -12.99 16.87
C TYR A 82 -5.21 -13.52 16.43
N GLN A 83 -5.98 -14.03 17.37
CA GLN A 83 -7.37 -14.43 17.15
C GLN A 83 -8.29 -13.45 17.88
N THR A 84 -9.40 -13.12 17.27
CA THR A 84 -10.44 -12.27 17.87
C THR A 84 -11.82 -12.87 17.55
N GLU A 85 -12.72 -12.75 18.53
CA GLU A 85 -14.14 -13.04 18.35
C GLU A 85 -14.93 -11.81 17.89
N GLU A 86 -14.29 -10.64 17.89
CA GLU A 86 -14.91 -9.41 17.43
C GLU A 86 -15.20 -9.47 15.91
N LYS A 87 -16.38 -9.02 15.56
CA LYS A 87 -16.79 -8.90 14.15
C LYS A 87 -16.59 -7.48 13.67
N TRP A 88 -16.26 -7.35 12.40
CA TRP A 88 -16.20 -6.04 11.75
C TRP A 88 -17.50 -5.26 11.96
N GLN A 89 -17.40 -4.05 12.53
CA GLN A 89 -18.51 -3.13 12.79
C GLN A 89 -18.51 -1.93 11.84
N GLY A 90 -17.50 -1.84 10.96
CA GLY A 90 -17.37 -0.74 10.02
C GLY A 90 -18.27 -0.90 8.80
N TYR A 91 -18.20 0.09 7.93
CA TYR A 91 -18.94 0.08 6.66
C TYR A 91 -18.58 -1.14 5.82
N VAL A 92 -19.59 -1.83 5.33
CA VAL A 92 -19.45 -2.89 4.33
C VAL A 92 -20.09 -2.36 3.04
N PRO A 93 -19.32 -2.17 1.97
CA PRO A 93 -19.88 -1.69 0.70
C PRO A 93 -20.99 -2.63 0.22
N ALA A 94 -22.07 -2.06 -0.28
CA ALA A 94 -23.05 -2.84 -1.02
C ALA A 94 -22.39 -3.44 -2.28
N GLN A 95 -22.89 -4.60 -2.73
CA GLN A 95 -22.42 -5.15 -4.00
C GLN A 95 -22.75 -4.17 -5.13
N ASP A 96 -21.72 -3.73 -5.85
CA ASP A 96 -21.91 -2.79 -6.94
C ASP A 96 -22.50 -3.51 -8.16
N GLU A 97 -23.70 -3.06 -8.58
CA GLU A 97 -24.35 -3.54 -9.79
C GLU A 97 -23.48 -3.34 -11.04
N ASN A 98 -22.62 -2.30 -11.04
CA ASN A 98 -21.72 -2.00 -12.15
C ASN A 98 -20.62 -3.05 -12.33
N ALA A 99 -20.23 -3.77 -11.29
CA ALA A 99 -19.26 -4.85 -11.38
C ALA A 99 -19.85 -6.17 -11.93
N LYS A 100 -21.19 -6.30 -11.95
CA LYS A 100 -21.86 -7.53 -12.41
C LYS A 100 -21.49 -7.94 -13.84
N PRO A 101 -21.46 -7.04 -14.85
CA PRO A 101 -21.09 -7.42 -16.20
C PRO A 101 -19.71 -8.06 -16.29
N PHE A 102 -18.72 -7.50 -15.59
CA PHE A 102 -17.37 -8.06 -15.52
C PHE A 102 -17.37 -9.45 -14.88
N VAL A 103 -18.05 -9.61 -13.74
CA VAL A 103 -18.13 -10.90 -13.03
C VAL A 103 -18.82 -11.96 -13.89
N GLN A 104 -19.91 -11.61 -14.58
CA GLN A 104 -20.62 -12.51 -15.47
C GLN A 104 -19.76 -12.92 -16.69
N ALA A 105 -19.04 -11.96 -17.29
CA ALA A 105 -18.13 -12.23 -18.39
C ALA A 105 -16.99 -13.16 -17.94
N LEU A 106 -16.41 -12.90 -16.76
CA LEU A 106 -15.35 -13.73 -16.18
C LEU A 106 -15.84 -15.16 -15.92
N GLN A 107 -17.05 -15.33 -15.38
CA GLN A 107 -17.67 -16.63 -15.16
C GLN A 107 -17.88 -17.41 -16.46
N ALA A 108 -18.32 -16.73 -17.52
CA ALA A 108 -18.63 -17.35 -18.82
C ALA A 108 -17.38 -17.66 -19.63
N GLN A 109 -16.43 -16.71 -19.71
CA GLN A 109 -15.25 -16.80 -20.59
C GLN A 109 -14.08 -17.51 -19.95
N LYS A 110 -14.04 -17.57 -18.60
CA LYS A 110 -12.91 -18.13 -17.83
C LYS A 110 -11.55 -17.46 -18.12
N LYS A 111 -11.59 -16.24 -18.58
CA LYS A 111 -10.41 -15.39 -18.77
C LYS A 111 -10.79 -13.92 -18.66
N ALA A 112 -9.86 -13.10 -18.20
CA ALA A 112 -9.99 -11.65 -18.23
C ALA A 112 -8.63 -10.98 -18.24
N LYS A 113 -8.57 -9.75 -18.78
CA LYS A 113 -7.44 -8.83 -18.63
C LYS A 113 -7.85 -7.69 -17.72
N ILE A 114 -7.08 -7.49 -16.65
CA ILE A 114 -7.27 -6.40 -15.69
C ILE A 114 -6.09 -5.45 -15.78
N MET A 115 -6.39 -4.17 -15.97
CA MET A 115 -5.39 -3.11 -15.95
C MET A 115 -5.53 -2.29 -14.68
N PHE A 116 -4.42 -2.06 -13.99
CA PHE A 116 -4.34 -1.23 -12.80
C PHE A 116 -3.59 0.06 -13.12
N TYR A 117 -4.17 1.19 -12.76
CA TYR A 117 -3.62 2.50 -12.98
C TYR A 117 -3.75 3.35 -11.72
N GLY A 118 -2.65 3.83 -11.19
CA GLY A 118 -2.63 4.54 -9.91
C GLY A 118 -1.23 5.00 -9.52
N ASP A 119 -1.04 5.15 -8.24
CA ASP A 119 0.19 5.66 -7.60
C ASP A 119 1.10 4.54 -7.06
N SER A 120 1.99 4.86 -6.11
CA SER A 120 2.96 3.95 -5.50
C SER A 120 2.31 2.75 -4.79
N ILE A 121 1.11 2.91 -4.23
CA ILE A 121 0.37 1.81 -3.61
C ILE A 121 0.01 0.77 -4.66
N THR A 122 -0.39 1.23 -5.84
CA THR A 122 -0.73 0.36 -6.97
C THR A 122 0.51 -0.21 -7.68
N VAL A 123 1.64 0.51 -7.67
CA VAL A 123 2.94 -0.09 -8.06
C VAL A 123 3.27 -1.29 -7.16
N GLY A 124 2.87 -1.24 -5.89
CA GLY A 124 3.17 -2.25 -4.89
C GLY A 124 4.43 -1.92 -4.08
N CYS A 125 4.71 -0.63 -3.88
CA CYS A 125 5.76 -0.19 -2.98
C CYS A 125 5.59 -0.83 -1.59
N ASN A 126 6.70 -1.23 -0.97
CA ASN A 126 6.76 -1.93 0.33
C ASN A 126 6.14 -3.34 0.39
N ALA A 127 5.57 -3.88 -0.67
CA ALA A 127 5.24 -5.30 -0.70
C ALA A 127 6.54 -6.10 -0.78
N SER A 128 6.82 -6.97 0.21
CA SER A 128 8.12 -7.63 0.36
C SER A 128 8.52 -8.53 -0.82
N GLY A 129 7.57 -8.95 -1.65
CA GLY A 129 7.82 -9.69 -2.90
C GLY A 129 8.11 -8.82 -4.12
N THR A 130 8.30 -7.51 -3.95
CA THR A 130 8.69 -6.59 -5.02
C THR A 130 10.12 -6.09 -4.81
N GLU A 131 10.73 -5.54 -5.86
CA GLU A 131 12.05 -4.91 -5.77
C GLU A 131 12.05 -3.75 -4.76
N TYR A 132 10.98 -2.92 -4.76
CA TYR A 132 10.83 -1.81 -3.82
C TYR A 132 10.67 -2.29 -2.37
N GLY A 133 10.01 -3.42 -2.14
CA GLY A 133 9.87 -4.05 -0.83
C GLY A 133 11.08 -4.88 -0.38
N GLY A 134 12.14 -4.91 -1.20
CA GLY A 134 13.40 -5.58 -0.88
C GLY A 134 13.51 -7.00 -1.40
N ASN A 135 12.49 -7.53 -2.07
CA ASN A 135 12.42 -8.90 -2.56
C ASN A 135 12.88 -9.93 -1.52
N CYS A 136 12.28 -9.87 -0.34
CA CYS A 136 12.66 -10.63 0.84
C CYS A 136 11.46 -11.33 1.48
N ASN A 137 11.73 -12.26 2.39
CA ASN A 137 10.68 -12.95 3.14
C ASN A 137 9.68 -11.96 3.78
N PRO A 138 8.39 -12.27 3.81
CA PRO A 138 7.71 -13.47 3.30
C PRO A 138 7.29 -13.39 1.83
N TYR A 139 7.91 -12.55 1.01
CA TYR A 139 7.64 -12.35 -0.43
C TYR A 139 6.17 -12.01 -0.71
N LEU A 140 5.57 -11.18 0.13
CA LEU A 140 4.18 -10.75 -0.03
C LEU A 140 3.98 -10.05 -1.37
N GLN A 141 3.02 -10.54 -2.11
CA GLN A 141 2.65 -9.94 -3.39
C GLN A 141 1.93 -8.59 -3.17
N PRO A 142 2.07 -7.62 -4.07
CA PRO A 142 1.29 -6.39 -4.02
C PRO A 142 -0.21 -6.67 -4.19
N TRP A 143 -1.04 -5.76 -3.66
CA TRP A 143 -2.48 -5.96 -3.58
C TRP A 143 -3.15 -6.31 -4.92
N TYR A 144 -2.71 -5.70 -6.01
CA TYR A 144 -3.27 -5.98 -7.33
C TYR A 144 -3.05 -7.43 -7.77
N ARG A 145 -1.92 -8.03 -7.39
CA ARG A 145 -1.63 -9.44 -7.63
C ARG A 145 -2.49 -10.34 -6.73
N LEU A 146 -2.65 -9.96 -5.45
CA LEU A 146 -3.50 -10.70 -4.52
C LEU A 146 -4.95 -10.76 -5.01
N VAL A 147 -5.51 -9.62 -5.44
CA VAL A 147 -6.86 -9.55 -6.01
C VAL A 147 -6.96 -10.41 -7.28
N SER A 148 -6.01 -10.29 -8.19
CA SER A 148 -6.03 -11.03 -9.45
C SER A 148 -5.92 -12.55 -9.23
N ASN A 149 -5.06 -12.98 -8.31
CA ASN A 149 -4.94 -14.39 -7.95
C ASN A 149 -6.22 -14.91 -7.29
N TYR A 150 -6.81 -14.12 -6.39
CA TYR A 150 -8.10 -14.47 -5.76
C TYR A 150 -9.21 -14.64 -6.78
N LEU A 151 -9.31 -13.75 -7.77
CA LEU A 151 -10.28 -13.88 -8.87
C LEU A 151 -9.98 -15.11 -9.73
N ALA A 152 -8.73 -15.35 -10.07
CA ALA A 152 -8.31 -16.52 -10.86
C ALA A 152 -8.73 -17.83 -10.16
N GLU A 153 -8.45 -17.95 -8.86
CA GLU A 153 -8.80 -19.12 -8.06
C GLU A 153 -10.33 -19.25 -7.89
N THR A 154 -11.02 -18.17 -7.50
CA THR A 154 -12.46 -18.17 -7.22
C THR A 154 -13.28 -18.57 -8.45
N PHE A 155 -12.89 -18.07 -9.61
CA PHE A 155 -13.64 -18.31 -10.85
C PHE A 155 -13.04 -19.44 -11.71
N ASN A 156 -11.94 -20.05 -11.29
CA ASN A 156 -11.14 -20.98 -12.09
C ASN A 156 -10.89 -20.40 -13.49
N ALA A 157 -10.27 -19.24 -13.53
CA ALA A 157 -10.10 -18.41 -14.72
C ALA A 157 -8.64 -17.96 -14.90
N GLU A 158 -8.26 -17.70 -16.15
CA GLU A 158 -6.98 -17.08 -16.49
C GLU A 158 -7.11 -15.55 -16.38
N ILE A 159 -6.29 -14.94 -15.51
CA ILE A 159 -6.26 -13.48 -15.33
C ILE A 159 -4.94 -12.91 -15.85
N THR A 160 -5.02 -12.12 -16.90
CA THR A 160 -3.88 -11.31 -17.37
C THR A 160 -3.89 -9.97 -16.65
N VAL A 161 -2.74 -9.59 -16.10
CA VAL A 161 -2.60 -8.35 -15.33
C VAL A 161 -1.64 -7.40 -16.02
N GLU A 162 -2.09 -6.17 -16.23
CA GLU A 162 -1.25 -5.07 -16.69
C GLU A 162 -1.24 -3.96 -15.63
N ASN A 163 -0.07 -3.61 -15.10
CA ASN A 163 0.07 -2.53 -14.12
C ASN A 163 0.74 -1.32 -14.78
N LYS A 164 0.01 -0.24 -14.92
CA LYS A 164 0.43 1.05 -15.50
C LYS A 164 0.67 2.13 -14.44
N ALA A 165 0.60 1.78 -13.16
CA ALA A 165 0.79 2.72 -12.06
C ALA A 165 2.19 3.32 -12.03
N VAL A 166 2.31 4.52 -11.44
CA VAL A 166 3.59 5.23 -11.29
C VAL A 166 3.67 5.83 -9.89
N GLY A 167 4.78 5.54 -9.19
CA GLY A 167 5.02 6.08 -7.85
C GLY A 167 5.04 7.60 -7.82
N GLY A 168 4.45 8.20 -6.79
CA GLY A 168 4.40 9.64 -6.59
C GLY A 168 3.34 10.39 -7.41
N TRP A 169 2.60 9.71 -8.28
CA TRP A 169 1.60 10.38 -9.12
C TRP A 169 0.34 10.76 -8.36
N THR A 170 -0.15 11.97 -8.65
CA THR A 170 -1.50 12.43 -8.31
C THR A 170 -2.50 11.98 -9.39
N VAL A 171 -3.78 12.10 -9.12
CA VAL A 171 -4.84 11.88 -10.10
C VAL A 171 -4.65 12.74 -11.35
N LYS A 172 -4.18 13.99 -11.18
CA LYS A 172 -3.92 14.91 -12.28
C LYS A 172 -2.78 14.44 -13.19
N ASN A 173 -1.69 13.91 -12.62
CA ASN A 173 -0.62 13.30 -13.41
C ASN A 173 -1.14 12.14 -14.26
N GLY A 174 -1.99 11.30 -13.64
CA GLY A 174 -2.63 10.20 -14.35
C GLY A 174 -3.54 10.66 -15.49
N GLN A 175 -4.37 11.66 -15.25
CA GLN A 175 -5.26 12.24 -16.25
C GLN A 175 -4.50 12.83 -17.46
N ASP A 176 -3.42 13.57 -17.20
CA ASP A 176 -2.68 14.29 -18.25
C ASP A 176 -2.09 13.38 -19.32
N VAL A 177 -1.77 12.15 -18.98
CA VAL A 177 -1.17 11.17 -19.91
C VAL A 177 -2.07 9.98 -20.19
N PHE A 178 -3.34 10.03 -19.79
CA PHE A 178 -4.29 8.93 -19.92
C PHE A 178 -4.47 8.49 -21.37
N ASP A 179 -4.59 9.45 -22.28
CA ASP A 179 -4.82 9.20 -23.72
C ASP A 179 -3.66 8.47 -24.39
N GLU A 180 -2.45 8.74 -23.94
CA GLU A 180 -1.25 8.12 -24.52
C GLU A 180 -0.93 6.80 -23.83
N ARG A 181 -1.14 6.74 -22.51
CA ARG A 181 -0.66 5.64 -21.67
C ARG A 181 -1.69 4.52 -21.48
N ILE A 182 -2.97 4.85 -21.44
CA ILE A 182 -4.04 3.93 -21.05
C ILE A 182 -4.98 3.60 -22.21
N LEU A 183 -5.53 4.61 -22.90
CA LEU A 183 -6.50 4.38 -23.97
C LEU A 183 -6.07 3.36 -25.03
N PRO A 184 -4.81 3.32 -25.52
CA PRO A 184 -4.40 2.34 -26.50
C PRO A 184 -4.56 0.89 -26.05
N HIS A 185 -4.60 0.64 -24.75
CA HIS A 185 -4.70 -0.68 -24.14
C HIS A 185 -6.14 -1.05 -23.73
N CYS A 186 -7.07 -0.08 -23.71
CA CYS A 186 -8.44 -0.31 -23.24
C CYS A 186 -9.23 -1.30 -24.12
N LYS A 187 -8.92 -1.39 -25.42
CA LYS A 187 -9.63 -2.30 -26.33
C LYS A 187 -9.61 -3.77 -25.93
N ASP A 188 -8.51 -4.18 -25.29
CA ASP A 188 -8.28 -5.55 -24.89
C ASP A 188 -8.34 -5.71 -23.35
N THR A 189 -8.90 -4.73 -22.64
CA THR A 189 -9.00 -4.72 -21.18
C THR A 189 -10.44 -4.90 -20.76
N ASP A 190 -10.70 -5.91 -19.94
CA ASP A 190 -12.04 -6.21 -19.44
C ASP A 190 -12.38 -5.40 -18.18
N LEU A 191 -11.39 -4.98 -17.42
CA LEU A 191 -11.54 -4.14 -16.24
C LEU A 191 -10.34 -3.18 -16.08
N LEU A 192 -10.63 -1.88 -16.02
CA LEU A 192 -9.66 -0.85 -15.63
C LEU A 192 -9.93 -0.42 -14.19
N VAL A 193 -8.91 -0.46 -13.35
CA VAL A 193 -8.96 -0.01 -11.96
C VAL A 193 -8.16 1.28 -11.84
N LEU A 194 -8.84 2.39 -11.54
CA LEU A 194 -8.23 3.69 -11.23
C LEU A 194 -8.02 3.79 -9.72
N ALA A 195 -6.78 3.91 -9.25
CA ALA A 195 -6.42 3.85 -7.84
C ALA A 195 -5.39 4.93 -7.48
N PHE A 196 -5.83 6.17 -7.48
CA PHE A 196 -5.09 7.35 -7.04
C PHE A 196 -5.61 7.83 -5.68
N GLY A 197 -4.91 8.78 -5.06
CA GLY A 197 -5.38 9.48 -3.86
C GLY A 197 -4.32 9.75 -2.82
N MET A 198 -3.34 8.87 -2.63
CA MET A 198 -2.32 9.02 -1.60
C MET A 198 -1.54 10.35 -1.74
N ASN A 199 -1.29 10.77 -2.97
CA ASN A 199 -0.53 11.99 -3.27
C ASN A 199 -1.43 13.22 -3.51
N ASP A 200 -2.76 13.06 -3.37
CA ASP A 200 -3.76 14.07 -3.66
C ASP A 200 -4.22 14.87 -2.43
N THR A 201 -3.45 14.84 -1.34
CA THR A 201 -3.80 15.48 -0.06
C THR A 201 -4.05 16.99 -0.16
N HIS A 202 -3.53 17.64 -1.19
CA HIS A 202 -3.72 19.05 -1.47
C HIS A 202 -4.59 19.33 -2.70
N THR A 203 -5.08 18.27 -3.36
CA THR A 203 -6.00 18.40 -4.50
C THR A 203 -7.40 18.64 -3.96
N PRO A 204 -8.09 19.75 -4.37
CA PRO A 204 -9.49 19.94 -4.00
C PRO A 204 -10.35 18.75 -4.44
N GLU A 205 -11.32 18.36 -3.61
CA GLU A 205 -12.17 17.18 -3.86
C GLU A 205 -12.84 17.25 -5.23
N GLU A 206 -13.37 18.41 -5.59
CA GLU A 206 -14.00 18.65 -6.90
C GLU A 206 -13.06 18.40 -8.08
N ASN A 207 -11.79 18.80 -7.97
CA ASN A 207 -10.79 18.60 -9.02
C ASN A 207 -10.38 17.12 -9.11
N TYR A 208 -10.28 16.45 -7.95
CA TYR A 208 -10.01 15.01 -7.90
C TYR A 208 -11.13 14.23 -8.58
N MET A 209 -12.39 14.50 -8.19
CA MET A 209 -13.56 13.83 -8.77
C MET A 209 -13.72 14.11 -10.25
N GLN A 210 -13.46 15.36 -10.68
CA GLN A 210 -13.48 15.72 -12.10
C GLN A 210 -12.44 14.93 -12.89
N SER A 211 -11.21 14.83 -12.39
CA SER A 211 -10.14 14.06 -13.06
C SER A 211 -10.49 12.59 -13.22
N ILE A 212 -11.05 11.97 -12.16
CA ILE A 212 -11.54 10.59 -12.24
C ILE A 212 -12.65 10.46 -13.29
N GLN A 213 -13.65 11.35 -13.25
CA GLN A 213 -14.78 11.30 -14.18
C GLN A 213 -14.32 11.47 -15.63
N GLU A 214 -13.42 12.42 -15.91
CA GLU A 214 -12.89 12.63 -17.26
C GLU A 214 -12.10 11.42 -17.80
N MET A 215 -11.42 10.66 -16.94
CA MET A 215 -10.78 9.40 -17.34
C MET A 215 -11.81 8.28 -17.58
N MET A 216 -12.90 8.25 -16.82
CA MET A 216 -13.97 7.24 -16.97
C MET A 216 -14.83 7.47 -18.21
N ASP A 217 -14.98 8.71 -18.68
CA ASP A 217 -15.81 9.08 -19.82
C ASP A 217 -15.13 8.80 -21.18
N LYS A 218 -13.88 8.39 -21.17
CA LYS A 218 -13.06 8.06 -22.37
C LYS A 218 -13.13 6.59 -22.73
#